data_0893981837eff8b512bcaab5490da56e
#
_entry.id   0893981837eff8b512bcaab5490da56e
#
_cell.length_a   1.000
_cell.length_b   1.000
_cell.length_c   1.000
_cell.angle_alpha   90.00
_cell.angle_beta   90.00
_cell.angle_gamma   90.00
#
_symmetry.space_group_name_H-M   'P 1'
#
loop_
_entity.id
_entity.type
_entity.pdbx_description
1 polymer ?
#
loop_
_entity_poly.entity_id
_entity_poly.type
_entity_poly.pdbx_seq_one_letter_code
_entity_poly.pdbx_strand_id
1 'polypeptide(L)'
;MKVDSLGEWRRTHYSSEIKPELDGKEVLVLGWVKDIRDLGAIRFIVMQDREGTVQITVLRKKTPKEVVEKTENLQRQYCIGVKGIVKKTEMTARGVEIVPSEVRILGVAQHPLPLDVTGRTPSDIDVRLDARVLDLSRQENRAIFRVQHVALEATRGFLSKLGFIEVQTPRIIASATEGGAALFPVDYYDKQAYLAQSPQLYKEQLVI
;
A
#
# COMPACT_ATOMS: atom_id res chain seq x y z
N MET A 1 21.04 10.09 -8.79
CA MET A 1 20.13 11.16 -8.32
C MET A 1 20.31 11.33 -6.82
N LYS A 2 20.37 12.56 -6.30
CA LYS A 2 20.53 12.81 -4.86
C LYS A 2 19.20 12.63 -4.15
N VAL A 3 19.18 11.90 -3.04
CA VAL A 3 18.00 11.71 -2.19
C VAL A 3 17.98 12.86 -1.17
N ASP A 4 16.83 13.49 -1.00
CA ASP A 4 16.61 14.55 -0.03
C ASP A 4 16.31 13.99 1.36
N SER A 5 16.64 14.71 2.42
CA SER A 5 16.21 14.37 3.78
C SER A 5 14.74 14.75 3.97
N LEU A 6 13.99 13.92 4.70
CA LEU A 6 12.64 14.26 5.14
C LEU A 6 12.67 15.48 6.10
N GLY A 7 13.69 15.61 6.96
CA GLY A 7 13.83 16.70 7.91
C GLY A 7 12.60 16.85 8.80
N GLU A 8 12.16 18.07 8.99
CA GLU A 8 10.99 18.42 9.80
C GLU A 8 9.63 18.21 9.11
N TRP A 9 9.64 17.70 7.88
CA TRP A 9 8.40 17.46 7.17
C TRP A 9 7.56 16.36 7.84
N ARG A 10 6.28 16.66 8.04
CA ARG A 10 5.28 15.72 8.54
C ARG A 10 4.09 15.77 7.62
N ARG A 11 3.56 14.59 7.25
CA ARG A 11 2.33 14.51 6.43
C ARG A 11 1.19 15.25 7.13
N THR A 12 0.52 16.14 6.41
CA THR A 12 -0.68 16.81 6.89
C THR A 12 -1.95 16.04 6.50
N HIS A 13 -1.95 15.45 5.31
CA HIS A 13 -3.13 14.75 4.76
C HIS A 13 -2.71 13.50 3.98
N TYR A 14 -3.55 12.48 4.04
CA TYR A 14 -3.51 11.38 3.08
C TYR A 14 -4.23 11.78 1.79
N SER A 15 -3.96 11.04 0.70
CA SER A 15 -4.57 11.30 -0.61
C SER A 15 -6.10 11.30 -0.57
N SER A 16 -6.73 10.45 0.26
CA SER A 16 -8.19 10.39 0.42
C SER A 16 -8.80 11.63 1.08
N GLU A 17 -8.00 12.35 1.87
CA GLU A 17 -8.40 13.55 2.60
C GLU A 17 -8.28 14.82 1.75
N ILE A 18 -7.57 14.76 0.60
CA ILE A 18 -7.48 15.88 -0.33
C ILE A 18 -8.80 15.98 -1.11
N LYS A 19 -9.60 16.96 -0.73
CA LYS A 19 -10.96 17.18 -1.24
C LYS A 19 -11.14 18.64 -1.70
N PRO A 20 -12.20 18.96 -2.48
CA PRO A 20 -12.48 20.31 -2.96
C PRO A 20 -12.62 21.39 -1.87
N GLU A 21 -12.98 20.99 -0.63
CA GLU A 21 -13.10 21.89 0.51
C GLU A 21 -11.74 22.40 1.00
N LEU A 22 -10.65 21.80 0.56
CA LEU A 22 -9.29 22.26 0.85
C LEU A 22 -8.73 23.24 -0.21
N ASP A 23 -9.56 23.68 -1.16
CA ASP A 23 -9.11 24.62 -2.19
C ASP A 23 -8.39 25.85 -1.58
N GLY A 24 -7.23 26.19 -2.12
CA GLY A 24 -6.37 27.25 -1.63
C GLY A 24 -5.54 26.92 -0.37
N LYS A 25 -5.75 25.81 0.28
CA LYS A 25 -4.97 25.40 1.47
C LYS A 25 -3.66 24.73 1.09
N GLU A 26 -2.63 25.00 1.87
CA GLU A 26 -1.35 24.32 1.77
C GLU A 26 -1.42 22.96 2.45
N VAL A 27 -0.90 21.94 1.76
CA VAL A 27 -0.83 20.56 2.26
C VAL A 27 0.57 19.99 2.04
N LEU A 28 0.92 19.01 2.88
CA LEU A 28 2.11 18.19 2.73
C LEU A 28 1.69 16.73 2.64
N VAL A 29 1.97 16.13 1.49
CA VAL A 29 1.66 14.74 1.19
C VAL A 29 2.93 13.94 0.93
N LEU A 30 2.92 12.66 1.33
CA LEU A 30 4.04 11.73 1.16
C LEU A 30 3.54 10.47 0.48
N GLY A 31 4.26 9.95 -0.50
CA GLY A 31 3.84 8.75 -1.20
C GLY A 31 4.80 8.32 -2.31
N TRP A 32 4.35 7.43 -3.14
CA TRP A 32 5.10 6.88 -4.26
C TRP A 32 4.53 7.40 -5.59
N VAL A 33 5.42 7.67 -6.53
CA VAL A 33 5.03 8.01 -7.90
C VAL A 33 4.42 6.77 -8.56
N LYS A 34 3.13 6.79 -8.81
CA LYS A 34 2.42 5.71 -9.50
C LYS A 34 2.50 5.86 -11.02
N ASP A 35 2.29 7.07 -11.52
CA ASP A 35 2.30 7.36 -12.95
C ASP A 35 2.72 8.80 -13.23
N ILE A 36 3.24 9.03 -14.43
CA ILE A 36 3.67 10.35 -14.90
C ILE A 36 3.17 10.53 -16.32
N ARG A 37 2.61 11.71 -16.60
CA ARG A 37 2.23 12.15 -17.95
C ARG A 37 2.86 13.51 -18.22
N ASP A 38 3.62 13.61 -19.27
CA ASP A 38 4.27 14.84 -19.71
C ASP A 38 3.59 15.34 -21.00
N LEU A 39 3.00 16.51 -20.94
CA LEU A 39 2.35 17.17 -22.08
C LEU A 39 3.11 18.45 -22.49
N GLY A 40 4.41 18.48 -22.28
CA GLY A 40 5.25 19.62 -22.62
C GLY A 40 5.13 20.78 -21.64
N ALA A 41 4.10 21.60 -21.70
CA ALA A 41 3.90 22.72 -20.79
C ALA A 41 3.45 22.32 -19.38
N ILE A 42 2.84 21.16 -19.26
CA ILE A 42 2.23 20.65 -18.02
C ILE A 42 2.70 19.22 -17.81
N ARG A 43 3.10 18.93 -16.59
CA ARG A 43 3.44 17.58 -16.16
C ARG A 43 2.51 17.14 -15.04
N PHE A 44 1.87 15.99 -15.21
CA PHE A 44 1.02 15.37 -14.21
C PHE A 44 1.77 14.21 -13.57
N ILE A 45 1.78 14.20 -12.24
CA ILE A 45 2.36 13.13 -11.42
C ILE A 45 1.22 12.56 -10.58
N VAL A 46 0.91 11.30 -10.76
CA VAL A 46 -0.03 10.58 -9.90
C VAL A 46 0.76 10.00 -8.75
N MET A 47 0.58 10.57 -7.57
CA MET A 47 1.17 10.03 -6.34
C MET A 47 0.19 9.10 -5.66
N GLN A 48 0.67 7.98 -5.15
CA GLN A 48 -0.10 6.98 -4.41
C GLN A 48 0.41 6.89 -2.97
N ASP A 49 -0.52 6.78 -2.04
CA ASP A 49 -0.27 6.41 -0.66
C ASP A 49 -1.15 5.22 -0.22
N ARG A 50 -1.23 4.94 1.08
CA ARG A 50 -2.04 3.83 1.60
C ARG A 50 -3.56 4.01 1.38
N GLU A 51 -4.03 5.26 1.24
CA GLU A 51 -5.46 5.56 1.14
C GLU A 51 -5.93 5.70 -0.31
N GLY A 52 -5.04 5.95 -1.25
CA GLY A 52 -5.40 6.11 -2.66
C GLY A 52 -4.37 6.86 -3.47
N THR A 53 -4.86 7.73 -4.37
CA THR A 53 -4.01 8.54 -5.25
C THR A 53 -4.43 9.99 -5.24
N VAL A 54 -3.47 10.88 -5.48
CA VAL A 54 -3.70 12.31 -5.72
C VAL A 54 -2.87 12.76 -6.90
N GLN A 55 -3.41 13.68 -7.69
CA GLN A 55 -2.68 14.28 -8.82
C GLN A 55 -1.89 15.50 -8.35
N ILE A 56 -0.64 15.56 -8.76
CA ILE A 56 0.25 16.70 -8.60
C ILE A 56 0.46 17.29 -9.99
N THR A 57 0.18 18.58 -10.15
CA THR A 57 0.23 19.26 -11.44
C THR A 57 1.33 20.30 -11.45
N VAL A 58 2.37 20.04 -12.24
CA VAL A 58 3.51 20.91 -12.43
C VAL A 58 3.31 21.73 -13.70
N LEU A 59 3.13 23.04 -13.53
CA LEU A 59 3.01 24.02 -14.62
C LEU A 59 4.38 24.64 -14.87
N ARG A 60 5.13 24.21 -15.91
CA ARG A 60 6.53 24.61 -16.13
C ARG A 60 6.80 26.11 -16.08
N LYS A 61 5.82 26.93 -16.51
CA LYS A 61 5.96 28.39 -16.49
C LYS A 61 5.61 29.07 -15.15
N LYS A 62 4.89 28.36 -14.25
CA LYS A 62 4.35 28.94 -12.99
C LYS A 62 4.92 28.27 -11.75
N THR A 63 5.35 27.02 -11.85
CA THR A 63 5.96 26.28 -10.74
C THR A 63 7.42 26.72 -10.56
N PRO A 64 7.94 26.76 -9.32
CA PRO A 64 9.34 27.10 -9.06
C PRO A 64 10.31 26.23 -9.89
N LYS A 65 11.36 26.85 -10.45
CA LYS A 65 12.29 26.17 -11.35
C LYS A 65 12.92 24.90 -10.74
N GLU A 66 13.30 24.97 -9.47
CA GLU A 66 13.84 23.82 -8.73
C GLU A 66 12.88 22.63 -8.69
N VAL A 67 11.57 22.89 -8.50
CA VAL A 67 10.52 21.85 -8.50
C VAL A 67 10.37 21.25 -9.89
N VAL A 68 10.41 22.08 -10.93
CA VAL A 68 10.36 21.59 -12.32
C VAL A 68 11.54 20.66 -12.60
N GLU A 69 12.77 21.09 -12.29
CA GLU A 69 13.99 20.30 -12.50
C GLU A 69 13.98 18.98 -11.72
N LYS A 70 13.54 18.99 -10.45
CA LYS A 70 13.40 17.76 -9.65
C LYS A 70 12.37 16.80 -10.25
N THR A 71 11.25 17.34 -10.71
CA THR A 71 10.18 16.50 -11.26
C THR A 71 10.48 15.93 -12.64
N GLU A 72 11.36 16.54 -13.42
CA GLU A 72 11.77 16.04 -14.74
C GLU A 72 12.46 14.66 -14.67
N ASN A 73 13.17 14.39 -13.59
CA ASN A 73 13.91 13.16 -13.39
C ASN A 73 13.15 12.09 -12.58
N LEU A 74 11.89 12.36 -12.21
CA LEU A 74 11.09 11.38 -11.48
C LEU A 74 10.77 10.16 -12.35
N GLN A 75 10.77 9.01 -11.71
CA GLN A 75 10.32 7.74 -12.28
C GLN A 75 9.27 7.09 -11.39
N ARG A 76 8.54 6.11 -11.93
CA ARG A 76 7.54 5.35 -11.16
C ARG A 76 8.20 4.69 -9.94
N GLN A 77 7.46 4.57 -8.86
CA GLN A 77 7.89 4.01 -7.57
C GLN A 77 8.99 4.81 -6.84
N TYR A 78 9.37 6.00 -7.31
CA TYR A 78 10.13 6.91 -6.47
C TYR A 78 9.26 7.35 -5.29
N CYS A 79 9.84 7.36 -4.09
CA CYS A 79 9.20 7.91 -2.90
C CYS A 79 9.43 9.42 -2.88
N ILE A 80 8.35 10.18 -2.80
CA ILE A 80 8.39 11.65 -2.82
C ILE A 80 7.57 12.26 -1.69
N GLY A 81 8.01 13.43 -1.25
CA GLY A 81 7.21 14.36 -0.48
C GLY A 81 6.88 15.58 -1.32
N VAL A 82 5.67 16.05 -1.22
CA VAL A 82 5.18 17.22 -1.94
C VAL A 82 4.50 18.18 -0.98
N LYS A 83 4.98 19.41 -0.93
CA LYS A 83 4.33 20.54 -0.30
C LYS A 83 3.73 21.42 -1.39
N GLY A 84 2.47 21.81 -1.25
CA GLY A 84 1.80 22.57 -2.31
C GLY A 84 0.39 22.99 -1.92
N ILE A 85 -0.22 23.72 -2.84
CA ILE A 85 -1.57 24.27 -2.67
C ILE A 85 -2.58 23.35 -3.37
N VAL A 86 -3.62 22.98 -2.67
CA VAL A 86 -4.77 22.26 -3.24
C VAL A 86 -5.52 23.21 -4.18
N LYS A 87 -5.83 22.72 -5.37
CA LYS A 87 -6.66 23.42 -6.35
C LYS A 87 -7.82 22.58 -6.80
N LYS A 88 -8.99 23.19 -6.78
CA LYS A 88 -10.19 22.63 -7.38
C LYS A 88 -10.04 22.59 -8.91
N THR A 89 -10.38 21.47 -9.53
CA THR A 89 -10.29 21.27 -10.98
C THR A 89 -11.29 20.23 -11.46
N GLU A 90 -11.82 20.42 -12.64
CA GLU A 90 -12.69 19.42 -13.31
C GLU A 90 -11.88 18.36 -14.07
N MET A 91 -10.56 18.54 -14.17
CA MET A 91 -9.66 17.68 -14.96
C MET A 91 -9.31 16.36 -14.25
N THR A 92 -9.72 16.19 -13.01
CA THR A 92 -9.48 14.96 -12.23
C THR A 92 -10.80 14.37 -11.76
N ALA A 93 -10.87 13.04 -11.70
CA ALA A 93 -12.07 12.34 -11.20
C ALA A 93 -12.44 12.72 -9.75
N ARG A 94 -11.49 13.26 -8.98
CA ARG A 94 -11.70 13.69 -7.60
C ARG A 94 -11.97 15.18 -7.44
N GLY A 95 -11.99 15.95 -8.53
CA GLY A 95 -12.25 17.37 -8.53
C GLY A 95 -11.14 18.23 -7.92
N VAL A 96 -9.95 17.65 -7.67
CA VAL A 96 -8.84 18.36 -7.03
C VAL A 96 -7.48 17.91 -7.56
N GLU A 97 -6.50 18.79 -7.45
CA GLU A 97 -5.09 18.55 -7.71
C GLU A 97 -4.23 19.33 -6.72
N ILE A 98 -2.95 19.01 -6.61
CA ILE A 98 -1.98 19.77 -5.82
C ILE A 98 -1.02 20.46 -6.78
N VAL A 99 -0.90 21.79 -6.66
CA VAL A 99 0.12 22.56 -7.35
C VAL A 99 1.33 22.68 -6.40
N PRO A 100 2.47 22.06 -6.73
CA PRO A 100 3.59 21.94 -5.80
C PRO A 100 4.36 23.27 -5.67
N SER A 101 4.70 23.62 -4.44
CA SER A 101 5.67 24.69 -4.09
C SER A 101 7.06 24.12 -3.78
N GLU A 102 7.12 22.89 -3.25
CA GLU A 102 8.38 22.18 -2.95
C GLU A 102 8.17 20.66 -3.16
N VAL A 103 9.21 20.01 -3.71
CA VAL A 103 9.25 18.56 -3.88
C VAL A 103 10.55 18.03 -3.30
N ARG A 104 10.46 16.96 -2.51
CA ARG A 104 11.59 16.17 -2.02
C ARG A 104 11.54 14.76 -2.55
N ILE A 105 12.67 14.27 -3.03
CA ILE A 105 12.83 12.87 -3.45
C ILE A 105 13.40 12.12 -2.25
N LEU A 106 12.57 11.30 -1.63
CA LEU A 106 12.88 10.60 -0.38
C LEU A 106 13.47 9.21 -0.61
N GLY A 107 13.28 8.67 -1.79
CA GLY A 107 13.84 7.38 -2.19
C GLY A 107 13.70 7.16 -3.68
N VAL A 108 14.64 6.41 -4.24
CA VAL A 108 14.68 6.07 -5.67
C VAL A 108 14.44 4.59 -5.84
N ALA A 109 13.69 4.21 -6.87
CA ALA A 109 13.52 2.82 -7.27
C ALA A 109 14.49 2.48 -8.40
N GLN A 110 14.95 1.24 -8.42
CA GLN A 110 15.74 0.72 -9.53
C GLN A 110 14.83 0.48 -10.74
N HIS A 111 15.30 0.84 -11.91
CA HIS A 111 14.59 0.62 -13.17
C HIS A 111 15.44 -0.22 -14.15
N PRO A 112 14.78 -1.03 -15.03
CA PRO A 112 13.32 -1.14 -15.19
C PRO A 112 12.65 -1.85 -14.02
N LEU A 113 11.37 -1.53 -13.76
CA LEU A 113 10.57 -2.26 -12.79
C LEU A 113 10.24 -3.66 -13.33
N PRO A 114 10.27 -4.72 -12.50
CA PRO A 114 9.98 -6.10 -12.94
C PRO A 114 8.51 -6.30 -13.36
N LEU A 115 7.60 -5.43 -12.95
CA LEU A 115 6.20 -5.45 -13.40
C LEU A 115 5.62 -4.03 -13.51
N ASP A 116 4.56 -3.88 -14.30
CA ASP A 116 3.83 -2.62 -14.41
C ASP A 116 2.93 -2.39 -13.19
N VAL A 117 3.30 -1.45 -12.34
CA VAL A 117 2.55 -1.07 -11.14
C VAL A 117 1.23 -0.34 -11.42
N THR A 118 1.03 0.13 -12.66
CA THR A 118 -0.22 0.79 -13.06
C THR A 118 -1.34 -0.21 -13.36
N GLY A 119 -0.99 -1.49 -13.59
CA GLY A 119 -1.94 -2.55 -13.95
C GLY A 119 -2.39 -2.55 -15.41
N ARG A 120 -1.83 -1.68 -16.26
CA ARG A 120 -2.18 -1.64 -17.70
C ARG A 120 -1.64 -2.84 -18.47
N THR A 121 -0.45 -3.32 -18.06
CA THR A 121 0.16 -4.51 -18.65
C THR A 121 -0.08 -5.69 -17.71
N PRO A 122 -0.72 -6.78 -18.18
CA PRO A 122 -0.85 -7.99 -17.40
C PRO A 122 0.54 -8.61 -17.15
N SER A 123 0.67 -9.33 -16.06
CA SER A 123 1.89 -10.05 -15.70
C SER A 123 1.49 -11.43 -15.18
N ASP A 124 2.29 -12.44 -15.50
CA ASP A 124 2.09 -13.79 -15.04
C ASP A 124 2.23 -13.89 -13.52
N ILE A 125 1.63 -14.93 -12.95
CA ILE A 125 1.56 -15.11 -11.50
C ILE A 125 2.96 -15.22 -10.87
N ASP A 126 3.90 -15.88 -11.53
CA ASP A 126 5.26 -16.05 -11.04
C ASP A 126 5.98 -14.70 -10.92
N VAL A 127 5.90 -13.86 -11.96
CA VAL A 127 6.46 -12.50 -11.93
C VAL A 127 5.82 -11.64 -10.84
N ARG A 128 4.52 -11.81 -10.62
CA ARG A 128 3.78 -11.10 -9.57
C ARG A 128 4.19 -11.55 -8.16
N LEU A 129 4.45 -12.85 -7.97
CA LEU A 129 4.91 -13.38 -6.69
C LEU A 129 6.35 -12.98 -6.39
N ASP A 130 7.24 -13.01 -7.39
CA ASP A 130 8.64 -12.58 -7.24
C ASP A 130 8.74 -11.07 -6.96
N ALA A 131 7.90 -10.26 -7.57
CA ALA A 131 7.82 -8.83 -7.35
C ALA A 131 6.65 -8.43 -6.42
N ARG A 132 6.38 -9.22 -5.37
CA ARG A 132 5.17 -9.14 -4.55
C ARG A 132 4.91 -7.75 -3.95
N VAL A 133 5.93 -7.04 -3.53
CA VAL A 133 5.80 -5.68 -2.98
C VAL A 133 5.20 -4.71 -4.00
N LEU A 134 5.63 -4.80 -5.25
CA LEU A 134 5.11 -3.98 -6.35
C LEU A 134 3.70 -4.42 -6.75
N ASP A 135 3.45 -5.73 -6.81
CA ASP A 135 2.13 -6.29 -7.11
C ASP A 135 1.09 -5.86 -6.06
N LEU A 136 1.43 -5.85 -4.78
CA LEU A 136 0.57 -5.37 -3.69
C LEU A 136 0.33 -3.86 -3.70
N SER A 137 1.11 -3.07 -4.45
CA SER A 137 0.84 -1.65 -4.66
C SER A 137 -0.36 -1.40 -5.58
N ARG A 138 -0.79 -2.41 -6.37
CA ARG A 138 -1.99 -2.34 -7.20
C ARG A 138 -3.24 -2.35 -6.33
N GLN A 139 -4.20 -1.51 -6.68
CA GLN A 139 -5.40 -1.30 -5.88
C GLN A 139 -6.24 -2.59 -5.75
N GLU A 140 -6.37 -3.34 -6.81
CA GLU A 140 -7.13 -4.59 -6.88
C GLU A 140 -6.56 -5.64 -5.89
N ASN A 141 -5.24 -5.79 -5.87
CA ASN A 141 -4.58 -6.75 -4.99
C ASN A 141 -4.67 -6.33 -3.52
N ARG A 142 -4.57 -5.04 -3.24
CA ARG A 142 -4.79 -4.50 -1.89
C ARG A 142 -6.22 -4.69 -1.41
N ALA A 143 -7.20 -4.58 -2.32
CA ALA A 143 -8.60 -4.76 -1.98
C ALA A 143 -8.89 -6.16 -1.42
N ILE A 144 -8.22 -7.21 -1.92
CA ILE A 144 -8.35 -8.58 -1.42
C ILE A 144 -8.04 -8.64 0.10
N PHE A 145 -6.92 -8.05 0.52
CA PHE A 145 -6.53 -8.05 1.93
C PHE A 145 -7.42 -7.15 2.80
N ARG A 146 -7.94 -6.06 2.25
CA ARG A 146 -8.93 -5.22 2.94
C ARG A 146 -10.23 -5.97 3.19
N VAL A 147 -10.73 -6.69 2.18
CA VAL A 147 -11.93 -7.54 2.32
C VAL A 147 -11.69 -8.63 3.35
N GLN A 148 -10.54 -9.32 3.29
CA GLN A 148 -10.17 -10.33 4.28
C GLN A 148 -10.13 -9.77 5.71
N HIS A 149 -9.51 -8.60 5.89
CA HIS A 149 -9.45 -7.92 7.18
C HIS A 149 -10.84 -7.64 7.75
N VAL A 150 -11.70 -7.00 6.95
CA VAL A 150 -13.06 -6.65 7.37
C VAL A 150 -13.90 -7.91 7.67
N ALA A 151 -13.75 -8.97 6.88
CA ALA A 151 -14.46 -10.24 7.12
C ALA A 151 -14.04 -10.87 8.47
N LEU A 152 -12.74 -10.90 8.75
CA LEU A 152 -12.23 -11.42 10.03
C LEU A 152 -12.68 -10.57 11.22
N GLU A 153 -12.61 -9.23 11.08
CA GLU A 153 -13.07 -8.31 12.13
C GLU A 153 -14.57 -8.47 12.41
N ALA A 154 -15.39 -8.55 11.37
CA ALA A 154 -16.83 -8.78 11.51
C ALA A 154 -17.13 -10.12 12.17
N THR A 155 -16.44 -11.19 11.80
CA THR A 155 -16.59 -12.53 12.39
C THR A 155 -16.24 -12.51 13.88
N ARG A 156 -15.09 -11.92 14.23
CA ARG A 156 -14.68 -11.76 15.65
C ARG A 156 -15.69 -10.96 16.46
N GLY A 157 -16.09 -9.81 15.92
CA GLY A 157 -17.08 -8.95 16.57
C GLY A 157 -18.42 -9.64 16.76
N PHE A 158 -18.88 -10.42 15.80
CA PHE A 158 -20.12 -11.20 15.90
C PHE A 158 -20.04 -12.27 16.98
N LEU A 159 -19.01 -13.11 16.96
CA LEU A 159 -18.82 -14.18 17.94
C LEU A 159 -18.62 -13.64 19.36
N SER A 160 -17.82 -12.58 19.52
CA SER A 160 -17.62 -11.94 20.82
C SER A 160 -18.92 -11.41 21.43
N LYS A 161 -19.82 -10.85 20.62
CA LYS A 161 -21.16 -10.41 21.09
C LYS A 161 -22.05 -11.56 21.56
N LEU A 162 -21.80 -12.77 21.06
CA LEU A 162 -22.49 -13.99 21.50
C LEU A 162 -21.81 -14.64 22.71
N GLY A 163 -20.78 -14.04 23.29
CA GLY A 163 -20.07 -14.56 24.45
C GLY A 163 -18.94 -15.53 24.13
N PHE A 164 -18.59 -15.73 22.84
CA PHE A 164 -17.45 -16.57 22.50
C PHE A 164 -16.13 -15.89 22.83
N ILE A 165 -15.16 -16.68 23.27
CA ILE A 165 -13.79 -16.25 23.58
C ILE A 165 -12.87 -16.77 22.48
N GLU A 166 -12.10 -15.87 21.85
CA GLU A 166 -11.08 -16.26 20.86
C GLU A 166 -9.87 -16.85 21.58
N VAL A 167 -9.47 -18.06 21.19
CA VAL A 167 -8.29 -18.75 21.72
C VAL A 167 -7.32 -19.09 20.61
N GLN A 168 -6.03 -19.07 20.92
CA GLN A 168 -4.96 -19.47 20.00
C GLN A 168 -4.48 -20.88 20.39
N THR A 169 -4.61 -21.81 19.46
CA THR A 169 -4.15 -23.20 19.64
C THR A 169 -2.78 -23.42 19.00
N PRO A 170 -1.99 -24.40 19.45
CA PRO A 170 -0.70 -24.74 18.85
C PRO A 170 -0.83 -25.06 17.36
N ARG A 171 0.12 -24.57 16.56
CA ARG A 171 0.23 -24.89 15.13
C ARG A 171 1.19 -26.03 14.83
N ILE A 172 2.13 -26.28 15.72
CA ILE A 172 3.07 -27.40 15.67
C ILE A 172 2.71 -28.33 16.82
N ILE A 173 2.50 -29.59 16.52
CA ILE A 173 2.02 -30.62 17.46
C ILE A 173 2.92 -31.85 17.42
N ALA A 174 2.97 -32.59 18.52
CA ALA A 174 3.82 -33.77 18.66
C ALA A 174 3.22 -35.06 18.06
N SER A 175 1.91 -35.10 17.84
CA SER A 175 1.20 -36.28 17.34
C SER A 175 0.04 -35.92 16.45
N ALA A 176 -0.46 -36.92 15.70
CA ALA A 176 -1.67 -36.76 14.90
C ALA A 176 -2.87 -36.42 15.77
N THR A 177 -3.63 -35.42 15.35
CA THR A 177 -4.77 -34.94 16.13
C THR A 177 -6.07 -35.64 15.79
N GLU A 178 -6.22 -36.26 14.63
CA GLU A 178 -7.44 -37.01 14.26
C GLU A 178 -7.28 -37.85 13.00
N GLY A 179 -7.89 -39.04 13.04
CA GLY A 179 -8.51 -39.81 11.97
C GLY A 179 -7.79 -39.90 10.63
N GLY A 180 -6.54 -40.39 10.55
CA GLY A 180 -6.00 -40.95 9.32
C GLY A 180 -5.68 -39.98 8.16
N ALA A 181 -5.74 -38.68 8.35
CA ALA A 181 -5.31 -37.73 7.35
C ALA A 181 -3.77 -37.66 7.24
N ALA A 182 -3.25 -37.43 6.04
CA ALA A 182 -1.82 -37.29 5.81
C ALA A 182 -1.29 -36.10 6.63
N LEU A 183 -0.36 -36.38 7.54
CA LEU A 183 0.28 -35.36 8.36
C LEU A 183 1.39 -34.66 7.56
N PHE A 184 1.55 -33.37 7.78
CA PHE A 184 2.69 -32.62 7.26
C PHE A 184 3.82 -32.67 8.29
N PRO A 185 4.88 -33.49 8.10
CA PRO A 185 5.97 -33.61 9.05
C PRO A 185 6.86 -32.36 9.03
N VAL A 186 7.36 -32.03 10.18
CA VAL A 186 8.34 -30.94 10.41
C VAL A 186 9.44 -31.46 11.29
N ASP A 187 10.69 -31.34 10.88
CA ASP A 187 11.83 -31.64 11.72
C ASP A 187 11.98 -30.52 12.76
N TYR A 188 11.83 -30.88 14.04
CA TYR A 188 11.90 -29.96 15.15
C TYR A 188 13.03 -30.39 16.10
N TYR A 189 14.23 -29.86 15.87
CA TYR A 189 15.47 -30.26 16.54
C TYR A 189 15.72 -31.77 16.38
N ASP A 190 15.75 -32.51 17.48
CA ASP A 190 15.98 -33.97 17.56
C ASP A 190 14.67 -34.78 17.53
N LYS A 191 13.53 -34.13 17.31
CA LYS A 191 12.19 -34.73 17.34
C LYS A 191 11.44 -34.45 16.07
N GLN A 192 10.54 -35.36 15.73
CA GLN A 192 9.58 -35.13 14.68
C GLN A 192 8.32 -34.46 15.24
N ALA A 193 7.88 -33.39 14.59
CA ALA A 193 6.65 -32.69 14.86
C ALA A 193 5.78 -32.65 13.60
N TYR A 194 4.57 -32.11 13.70
CA TYR A 194 3.64 -32.04 12.58
C TYR A 194 2.90 -30.69 12.60
N LEU A 195 2.50 -30.20 11.43
CA LEU A 195 1.59 -29.08 11.35
C LEU A 195 0.18 -29.54 11.74
N ALA A 196 -0.46 -28.82 12.64
CA ALA A 196 -1.83 -29.10 13.07
C ALA A 196 -2.80 -28.88 11.88
N GLN A 197 -3.62 -29.88 11.57
CA GLN A 197 -4.68 -29.78 10.57
C GLN A 197 -5.96 -29.18 11.16
N SER A 198 -6.30 -29.57 12.38
CA SER A 198 -7.47 -29.10 13.10
C SER A 198 -7.12 -28.66 14.53
N PRO A 199 -7.72 -27.60 15.05
CA PRO A 199 -7.60 -27.20 16.45
C PRO A 199 -8.61 -27.88 17.37
N GLN A 200 -9.39 -28.85 16.87
CA GLN A 200 -10.59 -29.39 17.53
C GLN A 200 -10.30 -29.90 18.94
N LEU A 201 -9.35 -30.83 19.12
CA LEU A 201 -9.04 -31.43 20.42
C LEU A 201 -8.60 -30.39 21.48
N TYR A 202 -7.86 -29.38 21.07
CA TYR A 202 -7.49 -28.28 21.97
C TYR A 202 -8.69 -27.40 22.34
N LYS A 203 -9.58 -27.14 21.38
CA LYS A 203 -10.77 -26.32 21.62
C LYS A 203 -11.78 -27.05 22.50
N GLU A 204 -11.96 -28.35 22.35
CA GLU A 204 -12.83 -29.16 23.20
C GLU A 204 -12.39 -29.11 24.66
N GLN A 205 -11.08 -29.08 24.95
CA GLN A 205 -10.55 -28.93 26.31
C GLN A 205 -10.80 -27.52 26.91
N LEU A 206 -11.04 -26.53 26.07
CA LEU A 206 -11.23 -25.13 26.44
C LEU A 206 -12.73 -24.74 26.56
N VAL A 207 -13.63 -25.65 26.24
CA VAL A 207 -15.07 -25.47 26.45
C VAL A 207 -15.36 -25.67 27.93
N ILE A 208 -15.54 -24.55 28.64
CA ILE A 208 -15.84 -24.52 30.06
C ILE A 208 -17.23 -23.92 30.28
#